data_26741c651958512a4353ec61011c82c5
#
_entry.id   26741c651958512a4353ec61011c82c5
#
_cell.length_a   1.000
_cell.length_b   1.000
_cell.length_c   1.000
_cell.angle_alpha   90.00
_cell.angle_beta   90.00
_cell.angle_gamma   90.00
#
_symmetry.space_group_name_H-M   'P 1'
#
loop_
_entity.id
_entity.type
_entity.pdbx_description
1 polymer ?
#
loop_
_entity_poly.entity_id
_entity_poly.type
_entity_poly.pdbx_seq_one_letter_code
_entity_poly.pdbx_strand_id
1 'polypeptide(L)'
;GFAFTSCFIPSTGMENSIFQGERILVNKWSYGLRVPFMSIFSYHRWRERPVREQDIVVFNNPAGIRQPVIDRREIYIGRCIGVPGDTLFIDSLFSVISPEVQFNPDKKRLYAYPVDKENLITLLMHTLSIDDDGLMGSSDSTHVRSFSRYEYYLLEQAINGNNWIQPLAGKKDTELRPLIVPG
;
A
#
# COMPACT_ATOMS: atom_id res chain seq x y z
N GLY A 1 -4.61 25.06 -9.61
CA GLY A 1 -3.58 25.63 -8.78
C GLY A 1 -2.20 25.11 -9.08
N PHE A 2 -1.24 25.98 -9.24
CA PHE A 2 0.14 25.59 -9.56
C PHE A 2 0.87 24.89 -8.38
N ALA A 3 0.51 25.22 -7.16
CA ALA A 3 1.23 24.77 -5.96
C ALA A 3 0.62 23.53 -5.31
N PHE A 4 -0.71 23.47 -5.26
CA PHE A 4 -1.44 22.42 -4.56
C PHE A 4 -2.53 21.82 -5.45
N THR A 5 -2.81 20.56 -5.25
CA THR A 5 -3.95 19.88 -5.87
C THR A 5 -4.70 19.11 -4.78
N SER A 6 -6.03 19.19 -4.81
CA SER A 6 -6.87 18.36 -3.94
C SER A 6 -7.13 17.04 -4.64
N CYS A 7 -6.86 15.94 -3.95
CA CYS A 7 -7.15 14.60 -4.41
C CYS A 7 -8.12 13.91 -3.45
N PHE A 8 -9.05 13.15 -4.00
CA PHE A 8 -9.96 12.29 -3.26
C PHE A 8 -9.33 10.89 -3.18
N ILE A 9 -9.45 10.23 -2.03
CA ILE A 9 -8.92 8.88 -1.81
C ILE A 9 -10.03 7.86 -2.10
N PRO A 10 -9.94 7.11 -3.20
CA PRO A 10 -11.01 6.19 -3.60
C PRO A 10 -10.88 4.80 -2.99
N SER A 11 -9.77 4.46 -2.34
CA SER A 11 -9.45 3.10 -1.91
C SER A 11 -8.80 3.04 -0.54
N THR A 12 -8.80 1.86 0.04
CA THR A 12 -8.27 1.53 1.37
C THR A 12 -6.76 1.26 1.39
N GLY A 13 -6.07 1.38 0.26
CA GLY A 13 -4.65 1.00 0.13
C GLY A 13 -3.66 1.75 1.03
N MET A 14 -4.09 2.85 1.64
CA MET A 14 -3.30 3.66 2.56
C MET A 14 -3.98 3.82 3.93
N GLU A 15 -4.90 2.92 4.29
CA GLU A 15 -5.56 2.93 5.59
C GLU A 15 -4.55 2.89 6.75
N ASN A 16 -4.97 3.50 7.87
CA ASN A 16 -4.17 3.87 9.04
C ASN A 16 -3.24 5.08 8.85
N SER A 17 -3.06 5.56 7.62
CA SER A 17 -2.38 6.85 7.36
C SER A 17 -3.31 7.83 6.66
N ILE A 18 -4.08 7.34 5.69
CA ILE A 18 -5.07 8.11 4.93
C ILE A 18 -6.25 7.17 4.67
N PHE A 19 -7.46 7.62 5.02
CA PHE A 19 -8.64 6.79 4.92
C PHE A 19 -9.40 7.01 3.62
N GLN A 20 -10.11 5.98 3.17
CA GLN A 20 -11.02 6.09 2.05
C GLN A 20 -12.07 7.18 2.31
N GLY A 21 -12.38 7.96 1.28
CA GLY A 21 -13.33 9.06 1.38
C GLY A 21 -12.71 10.40 1.79
N GLU A 22 -11.48 10.41 2.30
CA GLU A 22 -10.80 11.65 2.66
C GLU A 22 -10.38 12.46 1.44
N ARG A 23 -10.24 13.76 1.65
CA ARG A 23 -9.60 14.67 0.70
C ARG A 23 -8.26 15.12 1.23
N ILE A 24 -7.24 14.89 0.46
CA ILE A 24 -5.88 15.33 0.76
C ILE A 24 -5.47 16.51 -0.11
N LEU A 25 -4.61 17.35 0.43
CA LEU A 25 -3.98 18.43 -0.30
C LEU A 25 -2.54 18.06 -0.65
N VAL A 26 -2.31 17.81 -1.93
CA VAL A 26 -0.98 17.42 -2.43
C VAL A 26 -0.15 18.66 -2.72
N ASN A 27 1.00 18.78 -2.06
CA ASN A 27 1.97 19.81 -2.34
C ASN A 27 2.84 19.40 -3.53
N LYS A 28 2.66 20.07 -4.65
CA LYS A 28 3.41 19.79 -5.89
C LYS A 28 4.85 20.29 -5.87
N TRP A 29 5.21 21.12 -4.91
CA TRP A 29 6.54 21.72 -4.81
C TRP A 29 7.49 20.92 -3.93
N SER A 30 6.99 19.93 -3.22
CA SER A 30 7.80 19.12 -2.28
C SER A 30 9.02 18.48 -2.95
N TYR A 31 8.89 18.10 -4.22
CA TYR A 31 9.95 17.42 -4.98
C TYR A 31 10.45 18.26 -6.17
N GLY A 32 10.35 19.57 -6.06
CA GLY A 32 10.78 20.51 -7.10
C GLY A 32 9.67 20.93 -8.07
N LEU A 33 9.82 22.14 -8.56
CA LEU A 33 8.91 22.73 -9.55
C LEU A 33 9.10 22.05 -10.91
N ARG A 34 8.03 21.49 -11.42
CA ARG A 34 7.99 20.92 -12.77
C ARG A 34 7.79 22.06 -13.78
N VAL A 35 8.67 22.14 -14.76
CA VAL A 35 8.51 23.09 -15.86
C VAL A 35 7.29 22.69 -16.69
N PRO A 36 6.31 23.57 -16.88
CA PRO A 36 5.17 23.29 -17.74
C PRO A 36 5.63 23.17 -19.21
N PHE A 37 4.80 22.47 -20.03
CA PHE A 37 5.05 22.23 -21.46
C PHE A 37 6.16 21.21 -21.78
N MET A 38 6.09 20.02 -21.15
CA MET A 38 7.04 18.91 -21.40
C MET A 38 7.07 18.39 -22.84
N SER A 39 6.09 18.73 -23.67
CA SER A 39 6.10 18.42 -25.10
C SER A 39 7.10 19.25 -25.91
N ILE A 40 7.57 20.35 -25.35
CA ILE A 40 8.47 21.31 -26.01
C ILE A 40 9.83 21.39 -25.32
N PHE A 41 9.85 21.22 -24.01
CA PHE A 41 11.06 21.29 -23.20
C PHE A 41 11.38 19.90 -22.60
N SER A 42 12.66 19.57 -22.52
CA SER A 42 13.12 18.37 -21.79
C SER A 42 12.66 18.41 -20.34
N TYR A 43 12.44 17.23 -19.76
CA TYR A 43 12.04 17.12 -18.37
C TYR A 43 13.09 17.79 -17.47
N HIS A 44 12.69 18.87 -16.82
CA HIS A 44 13.53 19.58 -15.86
C HIS A 44 12.72 19.90 -14.62
N ARG A 45 13.30 19.64 -13.45
CA ARG A 45 12.77 20.11 -12.16
C ARG A 45 13.75 21.12 -11.58
N TRP A 46 13.22 22.19 -11.05
CA TRP A 46 14.00 23.20 -10.34
C TRP A 46 13.91 22.94 -8.83
N ARG A 47 15.06 22.92 -8.13
CA ARG A 47 15.16 22.55 -6.72
C ARG A 47 14.64 21.12 -6.45
N GLU A 48 15.19 20.15 -7.14
CA GLU A 48 14.88 18.74 -6.86
C GLU A 48 15.22 18.40 -5.41
N ARG A 49 14.27 17.75 -4.77
CA ARG A 49 14.44 17.16 -3.45
C ARG A 49 14.24 15.66 -3.63
N PRO A 50 15.20 14.83 -3.20
CA PRO A 50 15.03 13.39 -3.28
C PRO A 50 13.86 12.96 -2.37
N VAL A 51 13.13 11.96 -2.82
CA VAL A 51 12.14 11.25 -2.01
C VAL A 51 12.92 10.52 -0.91
N ARG A 52 12.40 10.51 0.29
CA ARG A 52 12.98 9.80 1.43
C ARG A 52 12.14 8.58 1.77
N GLU A 53 12.74 7.63 2.45
CA GLU A 53 11.99 6.55 3.08
C GLU A 53 10.88 7.10 3.98
N GLN A 54 9.76 6.42 4.00
CA GLN A 54 8.53 6.77 4.71
C GLN A 54 7.77 7.99 4.16
N ASP A 55 8.27 8.70 3.14
CA ASP A 55 7.49 9.75 2.50
C ASP A 55 6.24 9.16 1.84
N ILE A 56 5.09 9.82 2.03
CA ILE A 56 3.88 9.53 1.28
C ILE A 56 3.92 10.33 -0.01
N VAL A 57 3.94 9.64 -1.13
CA VAL A 57 4.08 10.24 -2.45
C VAL A 57 2.87 9.97 -3.33
N VAL A 58 2.52 10.95 -4.14
CA VAL A 58 1.51 10.83 -5.19
C VAL A 58 2.22 10.78 -6.53
N PHE A 59 1.95 9.75 -7.31
CA PHE A 59 2.65 9.50 -8.57
C PHE A 59 1.73 8.92 -9.65
N ASN A 60 2.12 9.07 -10.89
CA ASN A 60 1.41 8.48 -12.02
C ASN A 60 1.85 7.02 -12.19
N ASN A 61 0.91 6.12 -12.46
CA ASN A 61 1.16 4.69 -12.62
C ASN A 61 2.29 4.40 -13.62
N PRO A 62 3.45 3.88 -13.18
CA PRO A 62 4.56 3.58 -14.08
C PRO A 62 4.24 2.45 -15.06
N ALA A 63 3.38 1.50 -14.65
CA ALA A 63 2.98 0.35 -15.46
C ALA A 63 1.91 0.67 -16.51
N GLY A 64 1.43 1.88 -16.57
CA GLY A 64 0.40 2.33 -17.53
C GLY A 64 0.90 2.40 -18.97
N ILE A 65 1.44 1.30 -19.52
CA ILE A 65 2.07 1.22 -20.86
C ILE A 65 1.09 1.60 -21.97
N ARG A 66 -0.21 1.37 -21.78
CA ARG A 66 -1.26 1.70 -22.76
C ARG A 66 -1.47 3.22 -22.93
N GLN A 67 -1.03 4.01 -21.96
CA GLN A 67 -1.09 5.47 -22.01
C GLN A 67 0.33 6.04 -22.07
N PRO A 68 0.79 6.46 -23.26
CA PRO A 68 2.16 6.96 -23.44
C PRO A 68 2.41 8.28 -22.70
N VAL A 69 1.37 9.11 -22.56
CA VAL A 69 1.49 10.39 -21.85
C VAL A 69 1.38 10.17 -20.34
N ILE A 70 2.46 10.37 -19.61
CA ILE A 70 2.55 10.13 -18.17
C ILE A 70 1.46 10.89 -17.40
N ASP A 71 1.21 12.13 -17.74
CA ASP A 71 0.23 13.00 -17.04
C ASP A 71 -1.23 12.54 -17.21
N ARG A 72 -1.50 11.61 -18.12
CA ARG A 72 -2.83 11.02 -18.34
C ARG A 72 -2.98 9.64 -17.73
N ARG A 73 -1.93 9.10 -17.10
CA ARG A 73 -1.98 7.83 -16.40
C ARG A 73 -2.70 7.98 -15.06
N GLU A 74 -3.21 6.89 -14.57
CA GLU A 74 -3.82 6.81 -13.24
C GLU A 74 -2.88 7.34 -12.18
N ILE A 75 -3.44 8.05 -11.21
CA ILE A 75 -2.70 8.62 -10.09
C ILE A 75 -2.80 7.64 -8.93
N TYR A 76 -1.65 7.27 -8.41
CA TYR A 76 -1.53 6.44 -7.22
C TYR A 76 -0.94 7.24 -6.06
N ILE A 77 -1.25 6.79 -4.87
CA ILE A 77 -0.64 7.26 -3.63
C ILE A 77 -0.01 6.07 -2.93
N GLY A 78 1.17 6.25 -2.36
CA GLY A 78 1.88 5.18 -1.66
C GLY A 78 2.96 5.73 -0.74
N ARG A 79 3.40 4.87 0.16
CA ARG A 79 4.54 5.16 1.04
C ARG A 79 5.83 4.66 0.41
N CYS A 80 6.85 5.50 0.37
CA CYS A 80 8.18 5.12 -0.08
C CYS A 80 8.81 4.15 0.94
N ILE A 81 9.15 2.96 0.51
CA ILE A 81 9.74 1.90 1.36
C ILE A 81 11.21 1.64 1.04
N GLY A 82 11.75 2.29 0.03
CA GLY A 82 13.16 2.22 -0.34
C GLY A 82 13.50 3.30 -1.36
N VAL A 83 14.72 3.78 -1.29
CA VAL A 83 15.27 4.82 -2.17
C VAL A 83 16.36 4.23 -3.07
N PRO A 84 16.73 4.91 -4.16
CA PRO A 84 17.80 4.47 -5.06
C PRO A 84 19.08 4.10 -4.31
N GLY A 85 19.58 2.89 -4.58
CA GLY A 85 20.77 2.32 -3.93
C GLY A 85 20.47 1.36 -2.78
N ASP A 86 19.22 1.31 -2.29
CA ASP A 86 18.84 0.38 -1.25
C ASP A 86 18.71 -1.06 -1.77
N THR A 87 18.95 -2.01 -0.89
CA THR A 87 18.66 -3.42 -1.12
C THR A 87 17.52 -3.85 -0.20
N LEU A 88 16.37 -4.13 -0.79
CA LEU A 88 15.20 -4.62 -0.07
C LEU A 88 15.13 -6.15 -0.17
N PHE A 89 14.79 -6.80 0.93
CA PHE A 89 14.52 -8.23 0.91
C PHE A 89 13.02 -8.47 0.84
N ILE A 90 12.59 -9.22 -0.15
CA ILE A 90 11.18 -9.55 -0.38
C ILE A 90 10.95 -11.05 -0.25
N ASP A 91 9.83 -11.42 0.37
CA ASP A 91 9.39 -12.81 0.46
C ASP A 91 8.60 -13.24 -0.79
N SER A 92 8.17 -14.50 -0.82
CA SER A 92 7.35 -15.06 -1.90
C SER A 92 5.98 -14.38 -2.07
N LEU A 93 5.53 -13.62 -1.07
CA LEU A 93 4.29 -12.84 -1.09
C LEU A 93 4.56 -11.36 -1.43
N PHE A 94 5.74 -11.04 -1.98
CA PHE A 94 6.19 -9.68 -2.25
C PHE A 94 6.15 -8.74 -1.03
N SER A 95 6.25 -9.33 0.16
CA SER A 95 6.37 -8.55 1.39
C SER A 95 7.81 -8.16 1.63
N VAL A 96 8.06 -6.87 1.86
CA VAL A 96 9.39 -6.40 2.23
C VAL A 96 9.70 -6.86 3.67
N ILE A 97 10.76 -7.63 3.81
CA ILE A 97 11.30 -8.09 5.09
C ILE A 97 12.66 -7.40 5.23
N SER A 98 12.66 -6.18 5.72
CA SER A 98 13.89 -5.50 6.11
C SER A 98 13.78 -5.11 7.57
N PRO A 99 14.81 -5.36 8.39
CA PRO A 99 14.81 -4.93 9.78
C PRO A 99 14.72 -3.40 9.94
N GLU A 100 15.10 -2.66 8.92
CA GLU A 100 15.10 -1.19 8.91
C GLU A 100 13.75 -0.61 8.49
N VAL A 101 12.98 -1.31 7.65
CA VAL A 101 11.61 -0.93 7.24
C VAL A 101 10.60 -1.52 8.23
N GLN A 102 10.75 -1.20 9.50
CA GLN A 102 9.98 -1.89 10.54
C GLN A 102 8.52 -1.45 10.63
N PHE A 103 8.18 -0.27 10.16
CA PHE A 103 6.86 0.28 10.37
C PHE A 103 6.22 0.80 9.07
N ASN A 104 5.40 -0.04 8.47
CA ASN A 104 4.48 0.38 7.43
C ASN A 104 3.05 0.13 7.93
N PRO A 105 2.35 1.15 8.47
CA PRO A 105 1.00 0.99 9.00
C PRO A 105 -0.01 0.62 7.91
N ASP A 106 0.26 1.01 6.69
CA ASP A 106 -0.63 0.83 5.53
C ASP A 106 -0.54 -0.58 4.94
N LYS A 107 0.42 -1.38 5.39
CA LYS A 107 0.66 -2.70 4.83
C LYS A 107 -0.39 -3.69 5.30
N LYS A 108 -1.21 -4.15 4.38
CA LYS A 108 -2.08 -5.30 4.61
C LYS A 108 -1.30 -6.60 4.46
N ARG A 109 -1.67 -7.59 5.25
CA ARG A 109 -1.13 -8.96 5.23
C ARG A 109 -2.26 -9.94 5.00
N LEU A 110 -1.94 -11.11 4.49
CA LEU A 110 -2.90 -12.17 4.30
C LEU A 110 -3.11 -12.94 5.61
N TYR A 111 -4.38 -13.18 5.92
CA TYR A 111 -4.81 -13.97 7.07
C TYR A 111 -5.76 -15.06 6.60
N ALA A 112 -5.55 -16.25 7.14
CA ALA A 112 -6.37 -17.42 6.87
C ALA A 112 -7.31 -17.69 8.04
N TYR A 113 -8.53 -18.11 7.76
CA TYR A 113 -9.55 -18.49 8.74
C TYR A 113 -10.49 -19.56 8.18
N PRO A 114 -11.14 -20.36 9.06
CA PRO A 114 -12.06 -21.39 8.63
C PRO A 114 -13.29 -20.84 7.88
N VAL A 115 -13.75 -21.55 6.85
CA VAL A 115 -14.92 -21.18 6.03
C VAL A 115 -16.19 -20.99 6.85
N ASP A 116 -16.40 -21.80 7.90
CA ASP A 116 -17.55 -21.71 8.80
C ASP A 116 -17.63 -20.38 9.58
N LYS A 117 -16.55 -19.64 9.63
CA LYS A 117 -16.45 -18.32 10.28
C LYS A 117 -16.69 -17.13 9.34
N GLU A 118 -16.93 -17.37 8.06
CA GLU A 118 -17.12 -16.31 7.06
C GLU A 118 -18.18 -15.29 7.47
N ASN A 119 -19.37 -15.77 7.87
CA ASN A 119 -20.48 -14.88 8.28
C ASN A 119 -20.11 -14.03 9.50
N LEU A 120 -19.38 -14.62 10.45
CA LEU A 120 -18.92 -13.91 11.64
C LEU A 120 -17.88 -12.84 11.29
N ILE A 121 -16.93 -13.17 10.45
CA ILE A 121 -15.92 -12.20 9.98
C ILE A 121 -16.59 -11.04 9.25
N THR A 122 -17.48 -11.32 8.33
CA THR A 122 -18.20 -10.27 7.59
C THR A 122 -18.99 -9.35 8.52
N LEU A 123 -19.68 -9.93 9.52
CA LEU A 123 -20.41 -9.16 10.53
C LEU A 123 -19.45 -8.27 11.36
N LEU A 124 -18.33 -8.83 11.79
CA LEU A 124 -17.32 -8.09 12.57
C LEU A 124 -16.69 -6.97 11.74
N MET A 125 -16.34 -7.23 10.49
CA MET A 125 -15.81 -6.21 9.59
C MET A 125 -16.77 -5.03 9.44
N HIS A 126 -18.06 -5.32 9.21
CA HIS A 126 -19.09 -4.29 9.16
C HIS A 126 -19.21 -3.51 10.47
N THR A 127 -19.21 -4.20 11.62
CA THR A 127 -19.34 -3.58 12.95
C THR A 127 -18.14 -2.70 13.31
N LEU A 128 -16.95 -3.13 12.90
CA LEU A 128 -15.68 -2.44 13.17
C LEU A 128 -15.31 -1.43 12.09
N SER A 129 -16.18 -1.26 11.08
CA SER A 129 -15.92 -0.38 9.92
C SER A 129 -14.62 -0.74 9.18
N ILE A 130 -14.35 -2.04 9.06
CA ILE A 130 -13.25 -2.57 8.27
C ILE A 130 -13.75 -2.77 6.84
N ASP A 131 -13.07 -2.18 5.87
CA ASP A 131 -13.43 -2.33 4.47
C ASP A 131 -13.14 -3.73 3.94
N ASP A 132 -14.05 -4.21 3.11
CA ASP A 132 -13.97 -5.53 2.50
C ASP A 132 -13.26 -5.47 1.14
N ASP A 133 -11.98 -5.81 1.13
CA ASP A 133 -11.20 -5.97 -0.11
C ASP A 133 -11.55 -7.27 -0.87
N GLY A 134 -12.49 -8.06 -0.36
CA GLY A 134 -12.87 -9.36 -0.91
C GLY A 134 -11.96 -10.50 -0.46
N LEU A 135 -12.33 -11.70 -0.91
CA LEU A 135 -11.53 -12.90 -0.67
C LEU A 135 -10.30 -12.92 -1.59
N MET A 136 -9.12 -13.02 -0.99
CA MET A 136 -7.84 -13.15 -1.72
C MET A 136 -7.55 -14.60 -2.10
N GLY A 137 -8.18 -15.55 -1.43
CA GLY A 137 -8.09 -16.97 -1.69
C GLY A 137 -9.18 -17.74 -0.98
N SER A 138 -9.55 -18.89 -1.52
CA SER A 138 -10.56 -19.77 -0.97
C SER A 138 -10.19 -21.22 -1.25
N SER A 139 -10.36 -22.07 -0.25
CA SER A 139 -10.31 -23.52 -0.36
C SER A 139 -11.54 -24.12 0.30
N ASP A 140 -11.71 -25.45 0.26
CA ASP A 140 -12.86 -26.13 0.85
C ASP A 140 -13.00 -25.92 2.37
N SER A 141 -11.92 -25.61 3.05
CA SER A 141 -11.87 -25.46 4.52
C SER A 141 -11.44 -24.08 5.00
N THR A 142 -10.85 -23.27 4.14
CA THR A 142 -10.14 -22.04 4.54
C THR A 142 -10.38 -20.92 3.57
N HIS A 143 -10.72 -19.76 4.09
CA HIS A 143 -10.74 -18.50 3.38
C HIS A 143 -9.53 -17.65 3.74
N VAL A 144 -9.11 -16.79 2.82
CA VAL A 144 -8.00 -15.86 2.98
C VAL A 144 -8.46 -14.44 2.66
N ARG A 145 -8.25 -13.52 3.59
CA ARG A 145 -8.49 -12.08 3.40
C ARG A 145 -7.25 -11.27 3.76
N SER A 146 -7.22 -10.03 3.30
CA SER A 146 -6.16 -9.10 3.65
C SER A 146 -6.60 -8.16 4.75
N PHE A 147 -5.79 -8.04 5.80
CA PHE A 147 -6.00 -7.09 6.89
C PHE A 147 -4.71 -6.33 7.20
N SER A 148 -4.84 -5.07 7.57
CA SER A 148 -3.76 -4.34 8.20
C SER A 148 -3.50 -4.87 9.62
N ARG A 149 -2.38 -4.49 10.22
CA ARG A 149 -2.09 -4.89 11.61
C ARG A 149 -3.11 -4.33 12.59
N TYR A 150 -3.65 -3.15 12.31
CA TYR A 150 -4.67 -2.53 13.15
C TYR A 150 -6.02 -3.22 13.01
N GLU A 151 -6.46 -3.48 11.78
CA GLU A 151 -7.71 -4.23 11.51
C GLU A 151 -7.67 -5.63 12.15
N TYR A 152 -6.55 -6.34 12.00
CA TYR A 152 -6.36 -7.64 12.66
C TYR A 152 -6.45 -7.52 14.18
N TYR A 153 -5.81 -6.51 14.77
CA TYR A 153 -5.91 -6.25 16.21
C TYR A 153 -7.36 -6.02 16.66
N LEU A 154 -8.14 -5.23 15.94
CA LEU A 154 -9.56 -5.01 16.23
C LEU A 154 -10.37 -6.31 16.17
N LEU A 155 -10.14 -7.12 15.13
CA LEU A 155 -10.79 -8.44 15.00
C LEU A 155 -10.40 -9.36 16.16
N GLU A 156 -9.12 -9.43 16.52
CA GLU A 156 -8.63 -10.26 17.62
C GLU A 156 -9.26 -9.87 18.95
N GLN A 157 -9.40 -8.58 19.23
CA GLN A 157 -10.10 -8.07 20.41
C GLN A 157 -11.58 -8.46 20.40
N ALA A 158 -12.26 -8.34 19.25
CA ALA A 158 -13.68 -8.66 19.14
C ALA A 158 -13.98 -10.16 19.31
N ILE A 159 -13.06 -11.03 18.93
CA ILE A 159 -13.18 -12.49 19.08
C ILE A 159 -12.62 -13.02 20.41
N ASN A 160 -12.27 -12.14 21.36
CA ASN A 160 -11.70 -12.50 22.67
C ASN A 160 -10.46 -13.42 22.61
N GLY A 161 -9.58 -13.20 21.66
CA GLY A 161 -8.32 -13.94 21.54
C GLY A 161 -8.45 -15.39 21.07
N ASN A 162 -9.59 -15.79 20.52
CA ASN A 162 -9.71 -17.08 19.85
C ASN A 162 -8.85 -17.08 18.56
N ASN A 163 -7.73 -17.78 18.57
CA ASN A 163 -6.70 -17.83 17.53
C ASN A 163 -7.12 -18.54 16.22
N TRP A 164 -8.36 -18.42 15.76
CA TRP A 164 -8.77 -19.06 14.52
C TRP A 164 -8.50 -18.19 13.27
N ILE A 165 -8.18 -16.90 13.43
CA ILE A 165 -7.60 -16.07 12.36
C ILE A 165 -6.09 -16.13 12.50
N GLN A 166 -5.40 -16.66 11.52
CA GLN A 166 -3.95 -16.79 11.56
C GLN A 166 -3.30 -16.03 10.40
N PRO A 167 -2.21 -15.31 10.65
CA PRO A 167 -1.44 -14.74 9.57
C PRO A 167 -0.99 -15.88 8.65
N LEU A 168 -1.25 -15.73 7.37
CA LEU A 168 -0.68 -16.62 6.36
C LEU A 168 0.82 -16.35 6.35
N ALA A 169 1.56 -17.14 7.09
CA ALA A 169 3.00 -17.13 6.98
C ALA A 169 3.31 -17.53 5.53
N GLY A 170 3.90 -16.63 4.75
CA GLY A 170 4.63 -17.05 3.57
C GLY A 170 5.51 -18.21 4.04
N LYS A 171 5.59 -19.29 3.27
CA LYS A 171 6.49 -20.39 3.60
C LYS A 171 7.75 -19.73 4.15
N LYS A 172 8.27 -20.22 5.27
CA LYS A 172 9.61 -19.88 5.76
C LYS A 172 10.60 -20.38 4.72
N ASP A 173 10.43 -19.94 3.51
CA ASP A 173 11.33 -20.20 2.44
C ASP A 173 12.47 -19.22 2.61
N THR A 174 13.49 -19.76 3.00
CA THR A 174 14.91 -19.53 2.86
C THR A 174 15.34 -18.74 1.62
N GLU A 175 14.47 -18.32 0.75
CA GLU A 175 14.76 -17.50 -0.42
C GLU A 175 14.15 -16.09 -0.30
N LEU A 176 14.72 -15.33 0.63
CA LEU A 176 14.59 -13.87 0.53
C LEU A 176 15.28 -13.42 -0.76
N ARG A 177 14.54 -12.85 -1.66
CA ARG A 177 15.08 -12.32 -2.91
C ARG A 177 15.48 -10.87 -2.70
N PRO A 178 16.75 -10.54 -2.94
CA PRO A 178 17.19 -9.15 -2.90
C PRO A 178 16.59 -8.40 -4.10
N LEU A 179 15.91 -7.30 -3.83
CA LEU A 179 15.48 -6.33 -4.82
C LEU A 179 16.36 -5.10 -4.68
N ILE A 180 17.21 -4.88 -5.67
CA ILE A 180 18.05 -3.69 -5.73
C ILE A 180 17.21 -2.56 -6.36
N VAL A 181 17.06 -1.47 -5.63
CA VAL A 181 16.40 -0.27 -6.14
C VAL A 181 17.39 0.45 -7.06
N PRO A 182 17.12 0.54 -8.38
CA PRO A 182 18.05 1.18 -9.31
C PRO A 182 18.23 2.67 -8.96
N GLY A 183 19.45 3.14 -9.16
CA GLY A 183 19.81 4.55 -8.97
C GLY A 183 19.43 5.43 -10.16
#